data_67a54b9e69319c6e083b2a39d241b65b
#
_entry.id   67a54b9e69319c6e083b2a39d241b65b
#
_cell.length_a   1.000
_cell.length_b   1.000
_cell.length_c   1.000
_cell.angle_alpha   90.00
_cell.angle_beta   90.00
_cell.angle_gamma   90.00
#
_symmetry.space_group_name_H-M   'P 1'
#
loop_
_entity.id
_entity.type
_entity.pdbx_description
1 polymer ?
#
loop_
_entity_poly.entity_id
_entity_poly.type
_entity_poly.pdbx_seq_one_letter_code
_entity_poly.pdbx_strand_id
1 'polypeptide(L)'
;MLSEGWVFSEPEPLVGCMRMYEVYLAADALYEGRVTVPVLWDKKLGTIVNNESAEIIRMLNSQFNDLTGDTQDFYPARHRSEIDAINDQIYHDINNGVYKTGFATTQAVYEEEYSRVFAVLDWLEERLTQRTFLLGDSVTEADWRLFTCLLYTSPSPRD
;
A
#
# COMPACT_ATOMS: atom_id res chain seq x y z
N MET A 1 -7.38 12.48 25.21
CA MET A 1 -7.61 13.50 24.16
C MET A 1 -7.12 12.86 22.87
N LEU A 2 -8.02 12.34 22.07
CA LEU A 2 -7.71 11.90 20.72
C LEU A 2 -7.43 13.18 19.91
N SER A 3 -6.16 13.57 19.89
CA SER A 3 -5.73 14.72 19.12
C SER A 3 -6.06 14.45 17.65
N GLU A 4 -6.90 15.21 17.17
CA GLU A 4 -7.17 15.70 15.82
C GLU A 4 -7.03 14.78 14.61
N GLY A 5 -6.59 13.53 14.66
CA GLY A 5 -6.61 12.58 13.55
C GLY A 5 -6.36 13.21 12.16
N TRP A 6 -6.65 12.51 11.11
CA TRP A 6 -6.60 13.04 9.75
C TRP A 6 -7.69 14.07 9.52
N VAL A 7 -7.30 15.31 9.20
CA VAL A 7 -8.18 16.45 8.90
C VAL A 7 -8.07 16.76 7.41
N PHE A 8 -9.22 16.90 6.75
CA PHE A 8 -9.26 17.34 5.36
C PHE A 8 -9.02 18.85 5.26
N SER A 9 -8.37 19.31 4.21
CA SER A 9 -8.20 20.74 3.92
C SER A 9 -9.51 21.43 3.54
N GLU A 10 -10.43 20.67 2.96
CA GLU A 10 -11.78 21.07 2.59
C GLU A 10 -12.75 19.95 3.01
N PRO A 11 -14.07 20.24 3.17
CA PRO A 11 -15.04 19.19 3.46
C PRO A 11 -14.97 18.07 2.43
N GLU A 12 -14.91 16.83 2.89
CA GLU A 12 -14.89 15.65 2.05
C GLU A 12 -16.19 15.60 1.21
N PRO A 13 -16.10 15.47 -0.13
CA PRO A 13 -17.23 15.73 -1.03
C PRO A 13 -18.37 14.68 -0.99
N LEU A 14 -18.16 13.51 -0.37
CA LEU A 14 -19.17 12.44 -0.33
C LEU A 14 -20.12 12.58 0.86
N VAL A 15 -19.56 12.84 2.04
CA VAL A 15 -20.29 12.96 3.32
C VAL A 15 -20.23 14.38 3.89
N GLY A 16 -19.39 15.25 3.35
CA GLY A 16 -19.26 16.65 3.77
C GLY A 16 -18.54 16.84 5.11
N CYS A 17 -17.82 15.84 5.58
CA CYS A 17 -17.14 15.89 6.86
C CYS A 17 -15.73 16.50 6.75
N MET A 18 -15.18 16.94 7.89
CA MET A 18 -13.85 17.52 7.98
C MET A 18 -12.78 16.55 8.48
N ARG A 19 -13.17 15.39 8.99
CA ARG A 19 -12.25 14.45 9.62
C ARG A 19 -12.48 13.03 9.14
N MET A 20 -11.39 12.30 8.96
CA MET A 20 -11.45 10.93 8.43
C MET A 20 -12.25 9.97 9.31
N TYR A 21 -12.24 10.13 10.64
CA TYR A 21 -13.04 9.29 11.53
C TYR A 21 -14.56 9.47 11.29
N GLU A 22 -15.00 10.65 10.84
CA GLU A 22 -16.41 10.92 10.54
C GLU A 22 -16.87 10.13 9.30
N VAL A 23 -15.96 9.86 8.34
CA VAL A 23 -16.24 8.96 7.21
C VAL A 23 -16.52 7.53 7.70
N TYR A 24 -15.73 7.05 8.67
CA TYR A 24 -15.96 5.74 9.27
C TYR A 24 -17.28 5.68 10.05
N LEU A 25 -17.58 6.71 10.82
CA LEU A 25 -18.87 6.82 11.54
C LEU A 25 -20.07 6.97 10.59
N ALA A 26 -19.88 7.56 9.42
CA ALA A 26 -20.92 7.62 8.39
C ALA A 26 -21.21 6.23 7.78
N ALA A 27 -20.21 5.36 7.70
CA ALA A 27 -20.37 3.98 7.26
C ALA A 27 -20.99 3.09 8.36
N ASP A 28 -20.53 3.26 9.61
CA ASP A 28 -21.00 2.56 10.80
C ASP A 28 -20.95 3.49 12.01
N ALA A 29 -22.11 3.91 12.49
CA ALA A 29 -22.25 4.83 13.63
C ALA A 29 -21.66 4.29 14.94
N LEU A 30 -21.40 2.99 15.03
CA LEU A 30 -20.81 2.31 16.19
C LEU A 30 -19.35 1.90 15.97
N TYR A 31 -18.71 2.43 14.93
CA TYR A 31 -17.33 2.07 14.62
C TYR A 31 -16.35 2.46 15.73
N GLU A 32 -15.65 1.49 16.28
CA GLU A 32 -14.63 1.67 17.34
C GLU A 32 -13.21 1.29 16.88
N GLY A 33 -13.04 0.94 15.60
CA GLY A 33 -11.79 0.48 15.03
C GLY A 33 -10.78 1.60 14.74
N ARG A 34 -9.64 1.20 14.16
CA ARG A 34 -8.64 2.15 13.67
C ARG A 34 -9.13 2.88 12.42
N VAL A 35 -8.94 4.18 12.41
CA VAL A 35 -9.18 5.02 11.24
C VAL A 35 -7.90 5.08 10.42
N THR A 36 -7.94 4.55 9.20
CA THR A 36 -6.80 4.45 8.28
C THR A 36 -7.18 4.95 6.88
N VAL A 37 -6.18 5.14 6.04
CA VAL A 37 -6.28 5.40 4.61
C VAL A 37 -5.44 4.35 3.88
N PRO A 38 -5.84 3.93 2.66
CA PRO A 38 -6.95 4.41 1.84
C PRO A 38 -8.32 3.93 2.32
N VAL A 39 -9.38 4.50 1.76
CA VAL A 39 -10.77 4.02 1.92
C VAL A 39 -11.43 3.92 0.56
N LEU A 40 -11.92 2.73 0.21
CA LEU A 40 -12.79 2.52 -0.94
C LEU A 40 -14.25 2.63 -0.47
N TRP A 41 -14.98 3.61 -1.03
CA TRP A 41 -16.35 3.93 -0.64
C TRP A 41 -17.37 3.56 -1.71
N ASP A 42 -18.44 2.89 -1.34
CA ASP A 42 -19.61 2.67 -2.21
C ASP A 42 -20.60 3.84 -2.06
N LYS A 43 -20.69 4.68 -3.08
CA LYS A 43 -21.60 5.84 -3.08
C LYS A 43 -23.07 5.46 -3.05
N LYS A 44 -23.42 4.30 -3.60
CA LYS A 44 -24.81 3.85 -3.69
C LYS A 44 -25.30 3.26 -2.37
N LEU A 45 -24.43 2.48 -1.73
CA LEU A 45 -24.73 1.88 -0.43
C LEU A 45 -24.42 2.81 0.74
N GLY A 46 -23.62 3.87 0.52
CA GLY A 46 -23.21 4.82 1.55
C GLY A 46 -22.33 4.19 2.62
N THR A 47 -21.42 3.32 2.21
CA THR A 47 -20.57 2.58 3.18
C THR A 47 -19.15 2.35 2.65
N ILE A 48 -18.26 1.98 3.55
CA ILE A 48 -16.89 1.54 3.23
C ILE A 48 -16.93 0.12 2.68
N VAL A 49 -16.37 -0.08 1.49
CA VAL A 49 -16.17 -1.40 0.88
C VAL A 49 -14.94 -2.07 1.47
N ASN A 50 -13.82 -1.33 1.53
CA ASN A 50 -12.54 -1.83 2.02
C ASN A 50 -11.62 -0.66 2.40
N ASN A 51 -10.70 -0.90 3.32
CA ASN A 51 -9.67 0.07 3.72
C ASN A 51 -8.25 -0.53 3.74
N GLU A 52 -8.08 -1.74 3.20
CA GLU A 52 -6.78 -2.38 3.06
C GLU A 52 -6.25 -2.21 1.63
N SER A 53 -5.16 -1.45 1.47
CA SER A 53 -4.60 -1.11 0.15
C SER A 53 -4.29 -2.34 -0.71
N ALA A 54 -3.77 -3.40 -0.11
CA ALA A 54 -3.44 -4.64 -0.82
C ALA A 54 -4.68 -5.32 -1.43
N GLU A 55 -5.82 -5.25 -0.74
CA GLU A 55 -7.08 -5.80 -1.25
C GLU A 55 -7.72 -4.87 -2.27
N ILE A 56 -7.68 -3.56 -2.04
CA ILE A 56 -8.23 -2.55 -2.96
C ILE A 56 -7.58 -2.65 -4.34
N ILE A 57 -6.25 -2.76 -4.43
CA ILE A 57 -5.58 -2.90 -5.74
C ILE A 57 -5.97 -4.20 -6.44
N ARG A 58 -6.19 -5.31 -5.73
CA ARG A 58 -6.70 -6.56 -6.30
C ARG A 58 -8.15 -6.45 -6.76
N MET A 59 -8.99 -5.71 -6.03
CA MET A 59 -10.34 -5.38 -6.50
C MET A 59 -10.30 -4.57 -7.80
N LEU A 60 -9.44 -3.55 -7.86
CA LEU A 60 -9.27 -2.72 -9.06
C LEU A 60 -8.71 -3.51 -10.25
N ASN A 61 -7.88 -4.52 -9.99
CA ASN A 61 -7.31 -5.38 -11.03
C ASN A 61 -8.35 -6.26 -11.75
N SER A 62 -9.49 -6.57 -11.11
CA SER A 62 -10.39 -7.60 -11.65
C SER A 62 -11.87 -7.24 -11.62
N GLN A 63 -12.36 -6.50 -10.63
CA GLN A 63 -13.80 -6.36 -10.38
C GLN A 63 -14.52 -5.42 -11.36
N PHE A 64 -13.77 -4.62 -12.10
CA PHE A 64 -14.32 -3.65 -13.06
C PHE A 64 -14.11 -4.05 -14.53
N ASN A 65 -13.54 -5.22 -14.80
CA ASN A 65 -13.19 -5.67 -16.16
C ASN A 65 -14.43 -5.76 -17.07
N ASP A 66 -15.55 -6.22 -16.55
CA ASP A 66 -16.82 -6.27 -17.32
C ASP A 66 -17.33 -4.87 -17.72
N LEU A 67 -16.97 -3.83 -16.98
CA LEU A 67 -17.35 -2.45 -17.27
C LEU A 67 -16.34 -1.75 -18.20
N THR A 68 -15.06 -2.02 -18.01
CA THR A 68 -13.97 -1.35 -18.74
C THR A 68 -13.62 -2.07 -20.04
N GLY A 69 -13.90 -3.37 -20.14
CA GLY A 69 -13.41 -4.25 -21.20
C GLY A 69 -11.91 -4.54 -21.10
N ASP A 70 -11.26 -4.13 -20.02
CA ASP A 70 -9.84 -4.39 -19.79
C ASP A 70 -9.64 -5.86 -19.42
N THR A 71 -8.63 -6.48 -20.01
CA THR A 71 -8.25 -7.88 -19.76
C THR A 71 -6.86 -8.00 -19.15
N GLN A 72 -6.20 -6.87 -18.86
CA GLN A 72 -4.88 -6.88 -18.26
C GLN A 72 -4.99 -7.39 -16.81
N ASP A 73 -4.14 -8.36 -16.46
CA ASP A 73 -4.12 -8.98 -15.15
C ASP A 73 -2.71 -8.85 -14.55
N PHE A 74 -2.57 -7.99 -13.53
CA PHE A 74 -1.32 -7.79 -12.79
C PHE A 74 -1.10 -8.81 -11.67
N TYR A 75 -2.08 -9.70 -11.44
CA TYR A 75 -2.00 -10.78 -10.44
C TYR A 75 -2.39 -12.13 -11.06
N PRO A 76 -1.71 -12.53 -12.17
CA PRO A 76 -2.08 -13.72 -12.94
C PRO A 76 -1.89 -14.99 -12.14
N ALA A 77 -2.80 -15.94 -12.29
CA ALA A 77 -2.87 -17.18 -11.50
C ALA A 77 -1.54 -17.94 -11.44
N ARG A 78 -0.79 -17.97 -12.57
CA ARG A 78 0.51 -18.65 -12.66
C ARG A 78 1.61 -18.06 -11.77
N HIS A 79 1.48 -16.80 -11.37
CA HIS A 79 2.50 -16.07 -10.60
C HIS A 79 2.05 -15.69 -9.18
N ARG A 80 0.83 -15.99 -8.77
CA ARG A 80 0.25 -15.56 -7.48
C ARG A 80 1.13 -15.89 -6.28
N SER A 81 1.58 -17.14 -6.20
CA SER A 81 2.42 -17.58 -5.08
C SER A 81 3.75 -16.81 -5.00
N GLU A 82 4.37 -16.51 -6.15
CA GLU A 82 5.62 -15.75 -6.20
C GLU A 82 5.37 -14.26 -5.91
N ILE A 83 4.30 -13.69 -6.47
CA ILE A 83 3.87 -12.31 -6.18
C ILE A 83 3.62 -12.14 -4.68
N ASP A 84 2.88 -13.05 -4.06
CA ASP A 84 2.56 -12.99 -2.64
C ASP A 84 3.82 -13.07 -1.78
N ALA A 85 4.76 -13.96 -2.11
CA ALA A 85 6.03 -14.07 -1.39
C ALA A 85 6.89 -12.80 -1.50
N ILE A 86 6.98 -12.22 -2.69
CA ILE A 86 7.71 -10.95 -2.91
C ILE A 86 7.03 -9.80 -2.16
N ASN A 87 5.71 -9.71 -2.25
CA ASN A 87 4.93 -8.68 -1.56
C ASN A 87 5.08 -8.75 -0.04
N ASP A 88 5.10 -9.97 0.52
CA ASP A 88 5.31 -10.18 1.95
C ASP A 88 6.70 -9.69 2.39
N GLN A 89 7.73 -10.06 1.64
CA GLN A 89 9.10 -9.61 1.90
C GLN A 89 9.22 -8.09 1.80
N ILE A 90 8.70 -7.47 0.73
CA ILE A 90 8.69 -6.01 0.54
C ILE A 90 7.96 -5.33 1.69
N TYR A 91 6.80 -5.86 2.09
CA TYR A 91 6.01 -5.28 3.17
C TYR A 91 6.74 -5.31 4.51
N HIS A 92 7.34 -6.43 4.88
CA HIS A 92 8.00 -6.58 6.18
C HIS A 92 9.35 -5.87 6.26
N ASP A 93 10.15 -5.95 5.20
CA ASP A 93 11.56 -5.56 5.24
C ASP A 93 11.83 -4.18 4.58
N ILE A 94 10.94 -3.71 3.70
CA ILE A 94 11.05 -2.37 3.11
C ILE A 94 9.98 -1.45 3.68
N ASN A 95 8.70 -1.70 3.42
CA ASN A 95 7.62 -0.77 3.83
C ASN A 95 7.62 -0.53 5.33
N ASN A 96 7.66 -1.60 6.13
CA ASN A 96 7.75 -1.49 7.58
C ASN A 96 9.20 -1.33 8.06
N GLY A 97 10.19 -1.85 7.33
CA GLY A 97 11.61 -1.78 7.68
C GLY A 97 12.12 -0.35 7.81
N VAL A 98 11.77 0.54 6.87
CA VAL A 98 12.16 1.96 6.95
C VAL A 98 11.57 2.66 8.17
N TYR A 99 10.32 2.33 8.55
CA TYR A 99 9.71 2.88 9.76
C TYR A 99 10.36 2.31 11.03
N LYS A 100 10.62 1.00 11.08
CA LYS A 100 11.30 0.37 12.22
C LYS A 100 12.71 0.95 12.40
N THR A 101 13.44 1.16 11.30
CA THR A 101 14.75 1.83 11.32
C THR A 101 14.62 3.27 11.80
N GLY A 102 13.69 4.05 11.24
CA GLY A 102 13.51 5.47 11.58
C GLY A 102 13.01 5.72 13.01
N PHE A 103 12.26 4.79 13.60
CA PHE A 103 11.75 4.88 14.97
C PHE A 103 12.51 4.02 15.97
N ALA A 104 13.67 3.47 15.58
CA ALA A 104 14.51 2.68 16.49
C ALA A 104 14.95 3.52 17.69
N THR A 105 14.76 2.97 18.87
CA THR A 105 15.14 3.65 20.15
C THR A 105 16.53 3.29 20.64
N THR A 106 17.18 2.29 20.03
CA THR A 106 18.53 1.86 20.37
C THR A 106 19.36 1.65 19.10
N GLN A 107 20.67 1.85 19.21
CA GLN A 107 21.60 1.67 18.10
C GLN A 107 21.55 0.23 17.55
N ALA A 108 21.46 -0.76 18.40
CA ALA A 108 21.44 -2.16 18.00
C ALA A 108 20.20 -2.50 17.12
N VAL A 109 19.01 -2.01 17.50
CA VAL A 109 17.79 -2.19 16.71
C VAL A 109 17.89 -1.43 15.39
N TYR A 110 18.44 -0.21 15.40
CA TYR A 110 18.68 0.56 14.18
C TYR A 110 19.57 -0.21 13.19
N GLU A 111 20.69 -0.73 13.64
CA GLU A 111 21.66 -1.45 12.79
C GLU A 111 21.07 -2.76 12.23
N GLU A 112 20.28 -3.47 13.04
CA GLU A 112 19.60 -4.68 12.60
C GLU A 112 18.58 -4.38 11.49
N GLU A 113 17.66 -3.43 11.72
CA GLU A 113 16.60 -3.11 10.77
C GLU A 113 17.18 -2.42 9.50
N TYR A 114 18.17 -1.55 9.66
CA TYR A 114 18.91 -0.96 8.54
C TYR A 114 19.52 -2.04 7.64
N SER A 115 20.20 -3.02 8.25
CA SER A 115 20.83 -4.10 7.51
C SER A 115 19.82 -4.97 6.76
N ARG A 116 18.65 -5.18 7.32
CA ARG A 116 17.54 -5.90 6.64
C ARG A 116 17.03 -5.13 5.43
N VAL A 117 16.77 -3.84 5.57
CA VAL A 117 16.32 -2.99 4.45
C VAL A 117 17.30 -3.08 3.29
N PHE A 118 18.60 -2.87 3.55
CA PHE A 118 19.62 -2.89 2.49
C PHE A 118 19.82 -4.27 1.89
N ALA A 119 19.77 -5.34 2.68
CA ALA A 119 19.87 -6.70 2.15
C ALA A 119 18.72 -7.02 1.16
N VAL A 120 17.52 -6.52 1.41
CA VAL A 120 16.39 -6.70 0.48
C VAL A 120 16.53 -5.78 -0.75
N LEU A 121 17.03 -4.57 -0.60
CA LEU A 121 17.33 -3.71 -1.75
C LEU A 121 18.39 -4.33 -2.66
N ASP A 122 19.46 -4.87 -2.11
CA ASP A 122 20.52 -5.58 -2.87
C ASP A 122 19.94 -6.81 -3.60
N TRP A 123 19.08 -7.58 -2.92
CA TRP A 123 18.41 -8.72 -3.54
C TRP A 123 17.48 -8.30 -4.69
N LEU A 124 16.75 -7.17 -4.55
CA LEU A 124 15.91 -6.62 -5.60
C LEU A 124 16.76 -6.13 -6.79
N GLU A 125 17.87 -5.47 -6.53
CA GLU A 125 18.80 -5.01 -7.56
C GLU A 125 19.38 -6.19 -8.34
N GLU A 126 19.86 -7.23 -7.67
CA GLU A 126 20.34 -8.45 -8.31
C GLU A 126 19.24 -9.10 -9.17
N ARG A 127 18.01 -9.16 -8.65
CA ARG A 127 16.88 -9.72 -9.38
C ARG A 127 16.56 -8.94 -10.66
N LEU A 128 16.68 -7.62 -10.64
CA LEU A 128 16.40 -6.74 -11.77
C LEU A 128 17.55 -6.60 -12.77
N THR A 129 18.77 -7.05 -12.44
CA THR A 129 19.88 -7.05 -13.41
C THR A 129 19.63 -7.94 -14.62
N GLN A 130 18.83 -8.98 -14.47
CA GLN A 130 18.54 -9.97 -15.52
C GLN A 130 17.07 -9.95 -16.00
N ARG A 131 16.24 -9.06 -15.45
CA ARG A 131 14.80 -8.99 -15.71
C ARG A 131 14.36 -7.55 -15.82
N THR A 132 13.38 -7.31 -16.67
CA THR A 132 12.77 -5.98 -16.81
C THR A 132 11.88 -5.66 -15.60
N PHE A 133 11.19 -6.68 -15.07
CA PHE A 133 10.29 -6.59 -13.90
C PHE A 133 10.61 -7.70 -12.90
N LEU A 134 10.08 -7.60 -11.70
CA LEU A 134 10.37 -8.54 -10.60
C LEU A 134 10.10 -10.00 -10.94
N LEU A 135 9.10 -10.27 -11.78
CA LEU A 135 8.72 -11.62 -12.20
C LEU A 135 9.04 -11.95 -13.66
N GLY A 136 9.82 -11.13 -14.36
CA GLY A 136 10.25 -11.39 -15.74
C GLY A 136 9.98 -10.23 -16.69
N ASP A 137 9.26 -10.49 -17.81
CA ASP A 137 9.09 -9.53 -18.89
C ASP A 137 7.79 -8.72 -18.82
N SER A 138 6.94 -8.98 -17.84
CA SER A 138 5.65 -8.30 -17.66
C SER A 138 5.54 -7.72 -16.27
N VAL A 139 5.03 -6.50 -16.20
CA VAL A 139 4.73 -5.83 -14.93
C VAL A 139 3.64 -6.59 -14.15
N THR A 140 3.83 -6.71 -12.85
CA THR A 140 2.89 -7.37 -11.93
C THR A 140 2.54 -6.47 -10.74
N GLU A 141 1.63 -6.92 -9.89
CA GLU A 141 1.29 -6.25 -8.63
C GLU A 141 2.54 -6.00 -7.77
N ALA A 142 3.51 -6.92 -7.76
CA ALA A 142 4.74 -6.78 -6.98
C ALA A 142 5.56 -5.55 -7.42
N ASP A 143 5.64 -5.29 -8.72
CA ASP A 143 6.34 -4.13 -9.26
C ASP A 143 5.66 -2.81 -8.85
N TRP A 144 4.33 -2.75 -8.93
CA TRP A 144 3.56 -1.58 -8.52
C TRP A 144 3.72 -1.29 -7.02
N ARG A 145 3.69 -2.31 -6.18
CA ARG A 145 3.85 -2.16 -4.73
C ARG A 145 5.25 -1.70 -4.35
N LEU A 146 6.28 -2.26 -4.98
CA LEU A 146 7.66 -1.84 -4.76
C LEU A 146 7.89 -0.40 -5.25
N PHE A 147 7.49 -0.10 -6.49
CA PHE A 147 7.71 1.21 -7.11
C PHE A 147 7.12 2.34 -6.28
N THR A 148 5.87 2.22 -5.87
CA THR A 148 5.20 3.27 -5.08
C THR A 148 5.86 3.47 -3.72
N CYS A 149 6.33 2.40 -3.09
CA CYS A 149 7.05 2.49 -1.83
C CYS A 149 8.38 3.23 -2.00
N LEU A 150 9.21 2.84 -2.96
CA LEU A 150 10.51 3.46 -3.20
C LEU A 150 10.37 4.93 -3.64
N LEU A 151 9.40 5.23 -4.50
CA LEU A 151 9.17 6.60 -4.97
C LEU A 151 8.75 7.54 -3.83
N TYR A 152 7.92 7.05 -2.92
CA TYR A 152 7.40 7.87 -1.81
C TYR A 152 8.41 8.06 -0.67
N THR A 153 9.25 7.06 -0.41
CA THR A 153 10.19 7.08 0.72
C THR A 153 11.58 7.61 0.36
N SER A 154 11.90 7.68 -0.92
CA SER A 154 13.20 8.18 -1.38
C SER A 154 13.07 9.65 -1.82
N PRO A 155 13.94 10.56 -1.32
CA PRO A 155 13.98 11.92 -1.84
C PRO A 155 14.31 11.89 -3.34
N SER A 156 13.47 12.55 -4.14
CA SER A 156 13.72 12.68 -5.55
C SER A 156 14.97 13.53 -5.81
N PRO A 157 15.83 13.16 -6.78
CA PRO A 157 16.94 14.04 -7.16
C PRO A 157 16.50 15.39 -7.72
N ARG A 158 15.19 15.61 -7.85
CA ARG A 158 14.58 16.86 -8.35
C ARG A 158 13.99 17.73 -7.24
N ASP A 159 13.98 17.26 -6.02
CA ASP A 159 13.58 18.01 -4.82
C ASP A 159 14.83 18.61 -4.14
#